data_31aa0006fee588710c80d80086b96629
#
_entry.id   31aa0006fee588710c80d80086b96629
#
_cell.length_a   1.000
_cell.length_b   1.000
_cell.length_c   1.000
_cell.angle_alpha   90.00
_cell.angle_beta   90.00
_cell.angle_gamma   90.00
#
_symmetry.space_group_name_H-M   'P 1'
#
loop_
_entity.id
_entity.type
_entity.pdbx_description
1 polymer ?
#
loop_
_entity_poly.entity_id
_entity_poly.type
_entity_poly.pdbx_seq_one_letter_code
_entity_poly.pdbx_strand_id
1 'polypeptide(L)'
;MGTVNGGSFSDPAGAIRGGRMKRVVTALVSAAVVAGVLTACAPKNPSQLPIDHIVVLMQENRSADSYLGQLHSQGQPEYEAEPTTGNPDPLNPLHPPIRPFHKTVYCDSSDLNHSWNGVHQEVNGGAMDGFTAANDSASANADPADPTGARSMGYYDQTDLPFYYSLYNTFATNDRYFSSAQTQTFPNRLYLLAGTSFGHIRNDASVFGSTQKSIFELMDNGFVGWKIYGDQYPPLSYGSLFFKYVADRVANHVFPMSQYYADAAAGNLPNVAFVDPKLLASPGVENDEHPISNVQVGQKFVADVTNALMASPNWGTSAMFFTYDEHGGFYDHVSPPAAPLPDNVPPMLEPGDTVAAFDHYGVRVPVAVISPYAKPHHVSHVIDDHTSILRFIEYRFGLPSLTNRDANADPMLDMFDFTNAAFATPPTLATAVIDPNQLAACPG
;
A
#
# COMPACT_ATOMS: atom_id res chain seq x y z
N MET A 1 -23.20 -17.12 66.84
CA MET A 1 -23.05 -18.44 67.48
C MET A 1 -22.06 -19.23 66.62
N GLY A 2 -20.92 -19.38 66.97
CA GLY A 2 -20.12 -19.97 68.04
C GLY A 2 -18.97 -20.62 67.28
N THR A 3 -17.77 -20.09 67.35
CA THR A 3 -16.63 -20.46 68.23
C THR A 3 -15.92 -21.74 67.78
N VAL A 4 -14.68 -21.63 67.32
CA VAL A 4 -13.36 -21.52 67.95
C VAL A 4 -12.65 -22.86 68.17
N ASN A 5 -11.37 -22.87 67.92
CA ASN A 5 -10.19 -23.63 68.43
C ASN A 5 -9.51 -24.51 67.39
N GLY A 6 -8.22 -24.46 67.17
CA GLY A 6 -7.07 -24.01 68.00
C GLY A 6 -6.21 -25.21 68.38
N GLY A 7 -4.93 -25.19 68.13
CA GLY A 7 -3.95 -26.12 68.67
C GLY A 7 -2.86 -26.51 67.64
N SER A 8 -1.78 -26.05 67.65
CA SER A 8 -0.41 -25.80 68.21
C SER A 8 0.31 -27.00 68.80
N PHE A 9 1.64 -26.92 68.63
CA PHE A 9 2.77 -27.71 69.19
C PHE A 9 3.20 -28.97 68.42
N SER A 10 4.44 -29.30 68.22
CA SER A 10 5.75 -28.76 68.62
C SER A 10 6.84 -29.64 67.98
N ASP A 11 7.95 -29.03 67.70
CA ASP A 11 9.25 -29.70 67.48
C ASP A 11 9.71 -30.44 68.72
N PRO A 12 10.59 -31.45 68.69
CA PRO A 12 12.03 -31.15 68.74
C PRO A 12 12.99 -32.12 68.08
N ALA A 13 14.13 -31.56 67.64
CA ALA A 13 15.52 -31.96 67.67
C ALA A 13 15.98 -33.40 67.91
N GLY A 14 17.01 -33.85 67.15
CA GLY A 14 17.92 -34.92 67.55
C GLY A 14 18.89 -35.47 66.52
N ALA A 15 20.06 -34.87 66.47
CA ALA A 15 21.41 -35.46 66.42
C ALA A 15 21.88 -36.45 65.36
N ILE A 16 22.82 -35.99 64.53
CA ILE A 16 24.20 -36.40 64.20
C ILE A 16 24.51 -37.91 64.02
N ARG A 17 25.08 -38.27 62.88
CA ARG A 17 26.34 -38.97 62.58
C ARG A 17 26.39 -39.35 61.08
N GLY A 18 27.32 -38.79 60.31
CA GLY A 18 28.65 -39.35 60.08
C GLY A 18 28.68 -40.28 58.86
N GLY A 19 29.36 -39.85 57.79
CA GLY A 19 30.00 -40.84 56.97
C GLY A 19 29.92 -40.74 55.44
N ARG A 20 31.03 -40.43 54.89
CA ARG A 20 31.54 -40.73 53.54
C ARG A 20 31.23 -39.76 52.39
N MET A 21 32.22 -38.96 52.20
CA MET A 21 32.59 -38.22 50.98
C MET A 21 32.67 -39.17 49.77
N LYS A 22 31.72 -39.07 48.84
CA LYS A 22 31.88 -39.57 47.49
C LYS A 22 32.12 -38.38 46.60
N ARG A 23 33.30 -38.33 45.99
CA ARG A 23 33.68 -37.38 44.96
C ARG A 23 32.76 -37.59 43.76
N VAL A 24 31.86 -36.63 43.50
CA VAL A 24 31.13 -36.51 42.23
C VAL A 24 31.97 -35.61 41.34
N VAL A 25 32.55 -36.18 40.29
CA VAL A 25 33.21 -35.46 39.20
C VAL A 25 32.10 -34.78 38.41
N THR A 26 31.94 -33.49 38.59
CA THR A 26 31.06 -32.68 37.75
C THR A 26 31.74 -32.41 36.43
N ALA A 27 31.32 -33.10 35.39
CA ALA A 27 31.71 -32.79 34.02
C ALA A 27 31.02 -31.46 33.63
N LEU A 28 31.79 -30.38 33.51
CA LEU A 28 31.39 -29.13 32.91
C LEU A 28 31.27 -29.37 31.39
N VAL A 29 30.05 -29.57 30.92
CA VAL A 29 29.72 -29.45 29.49
C VAL A 29 29.66 -27.96 29.21
N SER A 30 30.72 -27.42 28.62
CA SER A 30 30.72 -26.06 28.05
C SER A 30 29.81 -26.06 26.83
N ALA A 31 28.55 -25.64 26.98
CA ALA A 31 27.71 -25.27 25.88
C ALA A 31 28.22 -23.92 25.34
N ALA A 32 29.02 -23.97 24.27
CA ALA A 32 29.32 -22.80 23.46
C ALA A 32 28.03 -22.36 22.76
N VAL A 33 27.35 -21.38 23.37
CA VAL A 33 26.31 -20.63 22.67
C VAL A 33 27.02 -19.82 21.60
N VAL A 34 26.96 -20.29 20.37
CA VAL A 34 27.27 -19.47 19.20
C VAL A 34 26.13 -18.45 19.12
N ALA A 35 26.32 -17.31 19.78
CA ALA A 35 25.56 -16.11 19.52
C ALA A 35 25.91 -15.66 18.10
N GLY A 36 25.15 -16.12 17.11
CA GLY A 36 25.11 -15.48 15.80
C GLY A 36 24.72 -14.04 16.02
N VAL A 37 25.69 -13.14 15.92
CA VAL A 37 25.44 -11.71 15.85
C VAL A 37 24.73 -11.50 14.50
N LEU A 38 23.40 -11.54 14.53
CA LEU A 38 22.61 -10.84 13.55
C LEU A 38 22.94 -9.35 13.76
N THR A 39 23.92 -8.85 13.02
CA THR A 39 24.05 -7.42 12.78
C THR A 39 22.83 -7.02 11.97
N ALA A 40 21.69 -6.88 12.63
CA ALA A 40 20.65 -6.00 12.14
C ALA A 40 21.33 -4.65 11.98
N CYS A 41 21.50 -4.18 10.74
CA CYS A 41 21.95 -2.82 10.48
C CYS A 41 21.02 -1.93 11.27
N ALA A 42 21.52 -1.29 12.33
CA ALA A 42 20.76 -0.30 13.07
C ALA A 42 20.22 0.74 12.07
N PRO A 43 18.97 1.16 12.16
CA PRO A 43 18.44 2.18 11.26
C PRO A 43 19.40 3.37 11.29
N LYS A 44 19.81 3.80 10.11
CA LYS A 44 20.64 5.00 9.99
C LYS A 44 19.87 6.16 10.64
N ASN A 45 20.60 7.05 11.30
CA ASN A 45 20.02 8.31 11.73
C ASN A 45 19.27 8.94 10.51
N PRO A 46 18.04 9.40 10.67
CA PRO A 46 17.22 9.98 9.58
C PRO A 46 17.99 10.93 8.67
N SER A 47 18.79 11.82 9.26
CA SER A 47 19.63 12.78 8.53
C SER A 47 20.77 12.14 7.71
N GLN A 48 21.00 10.83 7.82
CA GLN A 48 22.10 10.11 7.14
C GLN A 48 21.59 9.23 5.98
N LEU A 49 20.26 9.18 5.73
CA LEU A 49 19.77 8.47 4.56
C LEU A 49 20.21 9.20 3.29
N PRO A 50 20.79 8.50 2.31
CA PRO A 50 21.26 9.12 1.06
C PRO A 50 20.13 9.37 0.08
N ILE A 51 18.99 9.83 0.56
CA ILE A 51 17.78 10.14 -0.22
C ILE A 51 17.43 11.62 -0.03
N ASP A 52 17.58 12.40 -1.06
CA ASP A 52 17.26 13.83 -1.07
C ASP A 52 15.95 14.13 -1.82
N HIS A 53 15.55 13.21 -2.71
CA HIS A 53 14.37 13.33 -3.54
C HIS A 53 13.47 12.11 -3.37
N ILE A 54 12.22 12.35 -2.99
CA ILE A 54 11.18 11.32 -2.87
C ILE A 54 10.12 11.61 -3.90
N VAL A 55 9.77 10.62 -4.73
CA VAL A 55 8.65 10.69 -5.67
C VAL A 55 7.58 9.73 -5.18
N VAL A 56 6.34 10.20 -5.04
CA VAL A 56 5.19 9.37 -4.69
C VAL A 56 4.21 9.39 -5.85
N LEU A 57 3.96 8.23 -6.43
CA LEU A 57 2.95 8.04 -7.48
C LEU A 57 1.93 7.04 -6.97
N MET A 58 0.66 7.44 -6.94
CA MET A 58 -0.46 6.62 -6.52
C MET A 58 -1.50 6.55 -7.64
N GLN A 59 -1.62 5.37 -8.25
CA GLN A 59 -2.65 5.01 -9.24
C GLN A 59 -3.97 4.65 -8.56
N GLU A 60 -4.96 4.16 -9.31
CA GLU A 60 -6.29 3.88 -8.83
C GLU A 60 -6.74 2.45 -9.04
N ASN A 61 -7.33 1.91 -7.97
CA ASN A 61 -8.31 0.85 -7.95
C ASN A 61 -7.81 -0.49 -8.47
N ARG A 62 -6.69 -1.02 -7.91
CA ARG A 62 -6.21 -2.38 -8.23
C ARG A 62 -5.71 -3.12 -7.00
N SER A 63 -6.21 -4.34 -6.80
CA SER A 63 -5.73 -5.22 -5.74
C SER A 63 -4.36 -5.83 -6.06
N ALA A 64 -3.66 -6.31 -5.04
CA ALA A 64 -2.39 -7.00 -5.22
C ALA A 64 -2.56 -8.28 -6.06
N ASP A 65 -3.58 -9.10 -5.80
CA ASP A 65 -3.81 -10.32 -6.58
C ASP A 65 -4.19 -10.02 -8.03
N SER A 66 -5.01 -9.00 -8.28
CA SER A 66 -5.44 -8.69 -9.66
C SER A 66 -4.29 -8.29 -10.58
N TYR A 67 -3.17 -7.76 -10.03
CA TYR A 67 -2.02 -7.34 -10.82
C TYR A 67 -0.78 -8.20 -10.60
N LEU A 68 -0.55 -8.68 -9.38
CA LEU A 68 0.68 -9.37 -8.98
C LEU A 68 0.43 -10.81 -8.52
N GLY A 69 -0.80 -11.31 -8.59
CA GLY A 69 -1.14 -12.68 -8.16
C GLY A 69 -0.34 -13.77 -8.88
N GLN A 70 0.17 -13.48 -10.10
CA GLN A 70 1.02 -14.38 -10.86
C GLN A 70 2.53 -14.11 -10.68
N LEU A 71 2.90 -13.08 -9.92
CA LEU A 71 4.31 -12.66 -9.76
C LEU A 71 5.18 -13.77 -9.15
N HIS A 72 4.64 -14.54 -8.20
CA HIS A 72 5.29 -15.71 -7.60
C HIS A 72 5.81 -16.68 -8.67
N SER A 73 4.97 -17.04 -9.62
CA SER A 73 5.31 -17.99 -10.70
C SER A 73 6.08 -17.35 -11.85
N GLN A 74 6.08 -16.02 -11.93
CA GLN A 74 6.60 -15.25 -13.06
C GLN A 74 7.82 -14.37 -12.68
N GLY A 75 8.63 -14.84 -11.74
CA GLY A 75 9.96 -14.30 -11.49
C GLY A 75 10.26 -13.91 -10.05
N GLN A 76 9.25 -13.80 -9.15
CA GLN A 76 9.45 -13.38 -7.75
C GLN A 76 8.91 -14.44 -6.77
N PRO A 77 9.62 -15.57 -6.58
CA PRO A 77 9.13 -16.71 -5.81
C PRO A 77 8.90 -16.43 -4.31
N GLU A 78 9.43 -15.33 -3.79
CA GLU A 78 9.18 -14.90 -2.41
C GLU A 78 7.83 -14.17 -2.26
N TYR A 79 7.24 -13.66 -3.37
CA TYR A 79 5.93 -13.00 -3.33
C TYR A 79 4.83 -14.04 -3.08
N GLU A 80 3.86 -13.72 -2.23
CA GLU A 80 2.77 -14.65 -1.92
C GLU A 80 1.92 -14.95 -3.15
N ALA A 81 1.74 -16.24 -3.43
CA ALA A 81 1.01 -16.69 -4.61
C ALA A 81 -0.50 -16.55 -4.41
N GLU A 82 -1.19 -16.05 -5.44
CA GLU A 82 -2.65 -16.07 -5.49
C GLU A 82 -3.16 -17.53 -5.43
N PRO A 83 -4.11 -17.87 -4.52
CA PRO A 83 -4.65 -19.21 -4.44
C PRO A 83 -5.64 -19.50 -5.57
N THR A 84 -5.82 -20.75 -5.90
CA THR A 84 -6.81 -21.21 -6.89
C THR A 84 -8.23 -21.36 -6.30
N THR A 85 -8.43 -20.99 -5.05
CA THR A 85 -9.76 -20.93 -4.42
C THR A 85 -10.55 -19.77 -4.98
N GLY A 86 -11.88 -19.88 -5.02
CA GLY A 86 -12.74 -18.86 -5.60
C GLY A 86 -13.77 -18.36 -4.60
N ASN A 87 -14.48 -17.33 -5.01
CA ASN A 87 -15.63 -16.80 -4.29
C ASN A 87 -16.92 -17.54 -4.68
N PRO A 88 -17.92 -17.66 -3.80
CA PRO A 88 -19.21 -18.29 -4.11
C PRO A 88 -19.89 -17.65 -5.32
N ASP A 89 -20.61 -18.46 -6.12
CA ASP A 89 -21.53 -17.92 -7.13
C ASP A 89 -22.75 -17.33 -6.41
N PRO A 90 -22.98 -16.01 -6.43
CA PRO A 90 -24.06 -15.38 -5.67
C PRO A 90 -25.46 -15.73 -6.21
N LEU A 91 -25.56 -16.13 -7.49
CA LEU A 91 -26.83 -16.51 -8.12
C LEU A 91 -27.20 -17.96 -7.83
N ASN A 92 -26.22 -18.81 -7.57
CA ASN A 92 -26.47 -20.21 -7.25
C ASN A 92 -25.33 -20.81 -6.37
N PRO A 93 -25.51 -20.85 -5.06
CA PRO A 93 -24.48 -21.35 -4.14
C PRO A 93 -24.19 -22.85 -4.28
N LEU A 94 -24.93 -23.59 -5.11
CA LEU A 94 -24.64 -24.99 -5.45
C LEU A 94 -23.70 -25.13 -6.65
N HIS A 95 -23.43 -24.05 -7.36
CA HIS A 95 -22.40 -24.02 -8.40
C HIS A 95 -20.99 -24.05 -7.79
N PRO A 96 -19.98 -24.53 -8.55
CA PRO A 96 -18.61 -24.37 -8.14
C PRO A 96 -18.27 -22.90 -7.93
N PRO A 97 -17.39 -22.56 -6.97
CA PRO A 97 -16.92 -21.19 -6.78
C PRO A 97 -16.33 -20.58 -8.06
N ILE A 98 -16.56 -19.31 -8.25
CA ILE A 98 -15.94 -18.49 -9.31
C ILE A 98 -14.47 -18.28 -8.91
N ARG A 99 -13.57 -18.85 -9.69
CA ARG A 99 -12.12 -18.81 -9.41
C ARG A 99 -11.45 -17.63 -10.08
N PRO A 100 -10.27 -17.18 -9.59
CA PRO A 100 -9.43 -16.26 -10.33
C PRO A 100 -9.18 -16.73 -11.76
N PHE A 101 -9.24 -15.82 -12.71
CA PHE A 101 -9.04 -16.11 -14.14
C PHE A 101 -8.26 -15.00 -14.83
N HIS A 102 -7.51 -15.38 -15.87
CA HIS A 102 -6.73 -14.45 -16.66
C HIS A 102 -7.67 -13.58 -17.53
N LYS A 103 -7.63 -12.27 -17.34
CA LYS A 103 -8.35 -11.30 -18.16
C LYS A 103 -7.59 -11.06 -19.47
N THR A 104 -8.35 -11.01 -20.56
CA THR A 104 -7.80 -10.73 -21.90
C THR A 104 -8.32 -9.41 -22.48
N VAL A 105 -9.10 -8.67 -21.70
CA VAL A 105 -9.59 -7.32 -22.03
C VAL A 105 -8.96 -6.32 -21.06
N TYR A 106 -8.54 -5.17 -21.58
CA TYR A 106 -7.77 -4.20 -20.80
C TYR A 106 -8.57 -2.99 -20.33
N CYS A 107 -9.88 -2.99 -20.65
CA CYS A 107 -10.86 -2.05 -20.12
C CYS A 107 -12.02 -2.85 -19.51
N ASP A 108 -12.43 -2.48 -18.32
CA ASP A 108 -13.62 -3.08 -17.72
C ASP A 108 -14.89 -2.50 -18.35
N SER A 109 -15.98 -3.28 -18.37
CA SER A 109 -17.28 -2.84 -18.90
C SER A 109 -18.00 -1.87 -17.97
N SER A 110 -17.74 -1.98 -16.67
CA SER A 110 -18.24 -1.13 -15.60
C SER A 110 -17.30 -1.17 -14.41
N ASP A 111 -17.41 -0.15 -13.57
CA ASP A 111 -16.72 -0.10 -12.30
C ASP A 111 -17.19 -1.19 -11.33
N LEU A 112 -16.38 -1.56 -10.36
CA LEU A 112 -16.72 -2.49 -9.29
C LEU A 112 -17.13 -1.73 -8.02
N ASN A 113 -17.77 -2.43 -7.10
CA ASN A 113 -18.20 -1.84 -5.85
C ASN A 113 -17.03 -1.81 -4.85
N HIS A 114 -16.46 -0.65 -4.63
CA HIS A 114 -15.42 -0.39 -3.64
C HIS A 114 -15.87 0.63 -2.57
N SER A 115 -17.20 0.79 -2.42
CA SER A 115 -17.78 1.63 -1.37
C SER A 115 -17.47 1.06 0.03
N TRP A 116 -17.65 1.87 1.08
CA TRP A 116 -17.56 1.41 2.47
C TRP A 116 -18.31 0.10 2.71
N ASN A 117 -19.57 0.03 2.29
CA ASN A 117 -20.37 -1.19 2.44
C ASN A 117 -19.88 -2.33 1.53
N GLY A 118 -19.46 -2.01 0.30
CA GLY A 118 -18.92 -2.98 -0.64
C GLY A 118 -17.69 -3.67 -0.10
N VAL A 119 -16.69 -2.90 0.33
CA VAL A 119 -15.43 -3.46 0.87
C VAL A 119 -15.67 -4.32 2.10
N HIS A 120 -16.55 -3.89 3.01
CA HIS A 120 -16.91 -4.71 4.18
C HIS A 120 -17.64 -6.01 3.79
N GLN A 121 -18.45 -5.99 2.72
CA GLN A 121 -19.07 -7.20 2.17
C GLN A 121 -18.03 -8.13 1.53
N GLU A 122 -17.07 -7.57 0.77
CA GLU A 122 -15.98 -8.31 0.11
C GLU A 122 -15.08 -9.00 1.11
N VAL A 123 -14.65 -8.28 2.13
CA VAL A 123 -13.80 -8.79 3.22
C VAL A 123 -14.54 -9.82 4.07
N ASN A 124 -15.87 -9.68 4.26
CA ASN A 124 -16.75 -10.60 4.99
C ASN A 124 -16.14 -11.09 6.31
N GLY A 125 -15.74 -10.15 7.17
CA GLY A 125 -15.13 -10.48 8.48
C GLY A 125 -13.80 -11.23 8.38
N GLY A 126 -13.09 -11.12 7.26
CA GLY A 126 -11.80 -11.75 6.99
C GLY A 126 -11.86 -13.03 6.16
N ALA A 127 -13.06 -13.47 5.75
CA ALA A 127 -13.21 -14.66 4.89
C ALA A 127 -12.75 -14.41 3.45
N MET A 128 -12.72 -13.16 2.98
CA MET A 128 -12.30 -12.75 1.63
C MET A 128 -13.10 -13.46 0.52
N ASP A 129 -14.38 -13.72 0.76
CA ASP A 129 -15.23 -14.51 -0.12
C ASP A 129 -16.49 -13.79 -0.62
N GLY A 130 -16.57 -12.46 -0.38
CA GLY A 130 -17.72 -11.64 -0.75
C GLY A 130 -17.57 -10.83 -2.05
N PHE A 131 -16.46 -10.91 -2.78
CA PHE A 131 -16.17 -10.04 -3.94
C PHE A 131 -17.16 -10.23 -5.08
N THR A 132 -17.53 -11.46 -5.40
CA THR A 132 -18.55 -11.76 -6.40
C THR A 132 -19.92 -11.23 -5.99
N ALA A 133 -20.31 -11.42 -4.73
CA ALA A 133 -21.60 -10.98 -4.21
C ALA A 133 -21.71 -9.46 -4.06
N ALA A 134 -20.60 -8.76 -3.79
CA ALA A 134 -20.56 -7.30 -3.76
C ALA A 134 -20.71 -6.67 -5.16
N ASN A 135 -20.49 -7.46 -6.21
CA ASN A 135 -20.44 -7.02 -7.60
C ASN A 135 -21.45 -7.73 -8.51
N ASP A 136 -22.44 -8.43 -7.95
CA ASP A 136 -23.47 -9.15 -8.67
C ASP A 136 -24.57 -8.23 -9.25
N SER A 137 -25.61 -8.83 -9.83
CA SER A 137 -26.74 -8.12 -10.44
C SER A 137 -27.58 -7.30 -9.45
N ALA A 138 -27.41 -7.47 -8.14
CA ALA A 138 -28.11 -6.72 -7.10
C ALA A 138 -27.25 -5.56 -6.54
N SER A 139 -25.97 -5.47 -6.91
CA SER A 139 -25.06 -4.44 -6.44
C SER A 139 -25.35 -3.07 -7.06
N ALA A 140 -24.84 -2.01 -6.42
CA ALA A 140 -24.95 -0.65 -6.95
C ALA A 140 -24.20 -0.48 -8.29
N ASN A 141 -23.16 -1.28 -8.53
CA ASN A 141 -22.30 -1.27 -9.72
C ASN A 141 -22.60 -2.49 -10.62
N ALA A 142 -23.84 -2.97 -10.63
CA ALA A 142 -24.24 -4.15 -11.41
C ALA A 142 -23.91 -3.97 -12.90
N ASP A 143 -23.30 -5.01 -13.48
CA ASP A 143 -23.10 -5.11 -14.91
C ASP A 143 -24.04 -6.15 -15.50
N PRO A 144 -24.96 -5.77 -16.41
CA PRO A 144 -25.84 -6.73 -17.06
C PRO A 144 -25.13 -7.83 -17.84
N ALA A 145 -23.89 -7.59 -18.27
CA ALA A 145 -23.06 -8.57 -18.97
C ALA A 145 -22.37 -9.55 -18.01
N ASP A 146 -22.28 -9.20 -16.72
CA ASP A 146 -21.68 -10.03 -15.67
C ASP A 146 -22.58 -10.07 -14.43
N PRO A 147 -23.70 -10.79 -14.47
CA PRO A 147 -24.66 -10.82 -13.36
C PRO A 147 -24.14 -11.53 -12.10
N THR A 148 -23.04 -12.25 -12.19
CA THR A 148 -22.43 -12.96 -11.07
C THR A 148 -21.33 -12.16 -10.36
N GLY A 149 -20.91 -11.01 -10.88
CA GLY A 149 -19.76 -10.25 -10.38
C GLY A 149 -18.42 -10.95 -10.64
N ALA A 150 -18.36 -11.91 -11.57
CA ALA A 150 -17.15 -12.66 -11.87
C ALA A 150 -15.97 -11.78 -12.29
N ARG A 151 -16.23 -10.59 -12.86
CA ARG A 151 -15.19 -9.64 -13.28
C ARG A 151 -14.27 -9.20 -12.14
N SER A 152 -14.75 -9.27 -10.88
CA SER A 152 -13.94 -9.00 -9.69
C SER A 152 -12.78 -9.99 -9.49
N MET A 153 -12.92 -11.23 -10.03
CA MET A 153 -11.95 -12.33 -9.88
C MET A 153 -10.90 -12.35 -10.99
N GLY A 154 -10.87 -11.35 -11.87
CA GLY A 154 -9.96 -11.33 -13.01
C GLY A 154 -8.59 -10.75 -12.65
N TYR A 155 -7.51 -11.39 -13.15
CA TYR A 155 -6.13 -10.92 -12.98
C TYR A 155 -5.44 -10.69 -14.33
N TYR A 156 -4.35 -9.92 -14.29
CA TYR A 156 -3.39 -9.72 -15.38
C TYR A 156 -2.05 -10.36 -15.05
N ASP A 157 -1.26 -10.67 -16.08
CA ASP A 157 0.06 -11.25 -15.93
C ASP A 157 1.15 -10.50 -16.74
N GLN A 158 2.36 -11.06 -16.78
CA GLN A 158 3.50 -10.44 -17.48
C GLN A 158 3.27 -10.24 -18.99
N THR A 159 2.32 -10.96 -19.60
CA THR A 159 2.01 -10.81 -21.04
C THR A 159 1.14 -9.59 -21.30
N ASP A 160 0.36 -9.18 -20.33
CA ASP A 160 -0.52 -8.01 -20.37
C ASP A 160 0.20 -6.74 -19.91
N LEU A 161 0.98 -6.87 -18.82
CA LEU A 161 1.61 -5.77 -18.08
C LEU A 161 3.13 -6.00 -17.95
N PRO A 162 3.87 -6.13 -19.07
CA PRO A 162 5.28 -6.52 -19.06
C PRO A 162 6.19 -5.55 -18.31
N PHE A 163 5.89 -4.25 -18.33
CA PHE A 163 6.67 -3.26 -17.58
C PHE A 163 6.51 -3.46 -16.08
N TYR A 164 5.29 -3.67 -15.58
CA TYR A 164 5.05 -3.89 -14.16
C TYR A 164 5.75 -5.15 -13.67
N TYR A 165 5.60 -6.28 -14.36
CA TYR A 165 6.30 -7.50 -13.97
C TYR A 165 7.82 -7.34 -13.98
N SER A 166 8.38 -6.62 -14.97
CA SER A 166 9.80 -6.29 -14.99
C SER A 166 10.22 -5.40 -13.81
N LEU A 167 9.39 -4.40 -13.44
CA LEU A 167 9.65 -3.48 -12.34
C LEU A 167 9.63 -4.21 -10.98
N TYR A 168 8.57 -4.98 -10.70
CA TYR A 168 8.41 -5.73 -9.46
C TYR A 168 9.40 -6.89 -9.32
N ASN A 169 9.86 -7.46 -10.42
CA ASN A 169 10.94 -8.44 -10.42
C ASN A 169 12.33 -7.82 -10.24
N THR A 170 12.53 -6.55 -10.52
CA THR A 170 13.83 -5.89 -10.45
C THR A 170 14.06 -5.23 -9.09
N PHE A 171 13.11 -4.43 -8.65
CA PHE A 171 13.21 -3.62 -7.43
C PHE A 171 12.60 -4.33 -6.21
N ALA A 172 12.49 -3.60 -5.10
CA ALA A 172 11.84 -4.11 -3.90
C ALA A 172 10.32 -3.92 -3.97
N THR A 173 9.57 -4.93 -3.56
CA THR A 173 8.11 -4.92 -3.41
C THR A 173 7.70 -5.43 -2.03
N ASN A 174 6.41 -5.39 -1.72
CA ASN A 174 5.88 -5.88 -0.46
C ASN A 174 4.56 -6.62 -0.71
N ASP A 175 4.43 -7.84 -0.18
CA ASP A 175 3.20 -8.65 -0.26
C ASP A 175 2.30 -8.52 0.98
N ARG A 176 2.59 -7.55 1.85
CA ARG A 176 1.79 -7.14 3.02
C ARG A 176 1.53 -5.64 3.03
N TYR A 177 1.45 -5.03 1.85
CA TYR A 177 1.08 -3.63 1.72
C TYR A 177 -0.43 -3.51 1.48
N PHE A 178 -1.10 -2.76 2.34
CA PHE A 178 -2.56 -2.61 2.38
C PHE A 178 -2.97 -1.18 2.07
N SER A 179 -4.16 -0.99 1.49
CA SER A 179 -4.81 0.32 1.55
C SER A 179 -5.10 0.67 3.02
N SER A 180 -5.23 1.95 3.34
CA SER A 180 -5.26 2.39 4.75
C SER A 180 -6.59 2.14 5.44
N ALA A 181 -7.68 2.01 4.69
CA ALA A 181 -9.03 1.81 5.22
C ALA A 181 -9.91 1.03 4.25
N GLN A 182 -10.93 0.33 4.77
CA GLN A 182 -11.88 -0.47 4.00
C GLN A 182 -12.93 0.42 3.33
N THR A 183 -12.49 1.25 2.37
CA THR A 183 -13.33 2.22 1.67
C THR A 183 -12.67 2.73 0.40
N GLN A 184 -13.24 3.78 -0.18
CA GLN A 184 -12.97 4.37 -1.49
C GLN A 184 -11.68 5.21 -1.56
N THR A 185 -11.41 5.73 -2.75
CA THR A 185 -10.27 6.55 -3.18
C THR A 185 -9.95 7.73 -2.26
N PHE A 186 -10.91 8.66 -2.04
CA PHE A 186 -10.60 9.91 -1.33
C PHE A 186 -10.16 9.68 0.12
N PRO A 187 -10.87 8.87 0.92
CA PRO A 187 -10.40 8.55 2.27
C PRO A 187 -9.01 7.91 2.29
N ASN A 188 -8.71 6.95 1.39
CA ASN A 188 -7.41 6.30 1.34
C ASN A 188 -6.30 7.27 0.94
N ARG A 189 -6.52 8.17 -0.02
CA ARG A 189 -5.57 9.23 -0.37
C ARG A 189 -5.37 10.25 0.75
N LEU A 190 -6.39 10.52 1.57
CA LEU A 190 -6.23 11.35 2.77
C LEU A 190 -5.27 10.72 3.78
N TYR A 191 -5.27 9.38 3.94
CA TYR A 191 -4.29 8.70 4.79
C TYR A 191 -2.85 8.92 4.30
N LEU A 192 -2.59 8.87 3.01
CA LEU A 192 -1.27 9.20 2.44
C LEU A 192 -0.85 10.64 2.76
N LEU A 193 -1.80 11.59 2.73
CA LEU A 193 -1.50 13.01 2.81
C LEU A 193 -1.63 13.60 4.22
N ALA A 194 -2.34 12.92 5.11
CA ALA A 194 -2.68 13.45 6.44
C ALA A 194 -2.70 12.40 7.57
N GLY A 195 -2.47 11.12 7.27
CA GLY A 195 -2.51 10.04 8.26
C GLY A 195 -3.91 9.65 8.75
N THR A 196 -4.96 10.29 8.25
CA THR A 196 -6.37 10.05 8.63
C THR A 196 -7.31 10.54 7.53
N SER A 197 -8.47 9.92 7.42
CA SER A 197 -9.55 10.41 6.55
C SER A 197 -10.43 11.48 7.21
N PHE A 198 -10.15 11.89 8.44
CA PHE A 198 -11.00 12.81 9.22
C PHE A 198 -12.44 12.33 9.40
N GLY A 199 -12.65 11.02 9.41
CA GLY A 199 -13.96 10.39 9.50
C GLY A 199 -14.65 10.14 8.15
N HIS A 200 -14.12 10.65 7.04
CA HIS A 200 -14.70 10.41 5.71
C HIS A 200 -14.58 8.93 5.31
N ILE A 201 -15.67 8.41 4.74
CA ILE A 201 -15.80 7.03 4.24
C ILE A 201 -16.32 6.98 2.80
N ARG A 202 -16.42 8.13 2.11
CA ARG A 202 -16.98 8.25 0.76
C ARG A 202 -16.19 9.22 -0.11
N ASN A 203 -16.30 9.03 -1.43
CA ASN A 203 -15.85 9.97 -2.45
C ASN A 203 -16.89 11.07 -2.63
N ASP A 204 -17.02 11.99 -1.71
CA ASP A 204 -17.98 13.08 -1.78
C ASP A 204 -17.32 14.46 -1.59
N ALA A 205 -18.05 15.52 -1.95
CA ALA A 205 -17.52 16.88 -1.91
C ALA A 205 -17.21 17.39 -0.50
N SER A 206 -17.64 16.70 0.56
CA SER A 206 -17.35 17.11 1.95
C SER A 206 -15.87 16.97 2.32
N VAL A 207 -15.11 16.17 1.55
CA VAL A 207 -13.65 16.04 1.74
C VAL A 207 -12.88 17.27 1.22
N PHE A 208 -13.49 18.12 0.38
CA PHE A 208 -12.78 19.20 -0.31
C PHE A 208 -12.59 20.45 0.56
N GLY A 209 -11.45 21.10 0.36
CA GLY A 209 -11.14 22.37 1.02
C GLY A 209 -10.92 22.26 2.51
N SER A 210 -10.53 21.09 3.02
CA SER A 210 -10.22 20.88 4.43
C SER A 210 -9.16 21.88 4.93
N THR A 211 -9.36 22.38 6.14
CA THR A 211 -8.38 23.20 6.88
C THR A 211 -7.59 22.41 7.90
N GLN A 212 -7.74 21.08 7.89
CA GLN A 212 -6.95 20.18 8.72
C GLN A 212 -5.50 20.14 8.26
N LYS A 213 -4.60 19.76 9.16
CA LYS A 213 -3.17 19.64 8.84
C LYS A 213 -2.92 18.47 7.88
N SER A 214 -1.94 18.70 7.01
CA SER A 214 -1.44 17.69 6.07
C SER A 214 0.08 17.70 6.06
N ILE A 215 0.66 16.76 5.35
CA ILE A 215 2.12 16.68 5.18
C ILE A 215 2.69 17.95 4.52
N PHE A 216 1.91 18.67 3.69
CA PHE A 216 2.36 19.89 3.00
C PHE A 216 2.70 21.01 3.98
N GLU A 217 1.90 21.19 5.03
CA GLU A 217 2.22 22.16 6.08
C GLU A 217 3.44 21.74 6.90
N LEU A 218 3.59 20.43 7.17
CA LEU A 218 4.77 19.92 7.88
C LEU A 218 6.03 20.14 7.06
N MET A 219 5.99 19.89 5.75
CA MET A 219 7.11 20.11 4.85
C MET A 219 7.52 21.59 4.81
N ASP A 220 6.58 22.52 4.65
CA ASP A 220 6.89 23.95 4.68
C ASP A 220 7.52 24.38 6.02
N ASN A 221 6.96 23.91 7.15
CA ASN A 221 7.48 24.19 8.47
C ASN A 221 8.89 23.58 8.71
N GLY A 222 9.18 22.47 8.05
CA GLY A 222 10.46 21.77 8.08
C GLY A 222 11.45 22.25 7.00
N PHE A 223 11.10 23.27 6.19
CA PHE A 223 11.89 23.74 5.05
C PHE A 223 12.18 22.64 4.02
N VAL A 224 11.27 21.71 3.82
CA VAL A 224 11.32 20.63 2.83
C VAL A 224 10.59 21.09 1.58
N GLY A 225 11.31 21.23 0.46
CA GLY A 225 10.73 21.64 -0.82
C GLY A 225 9.81 20.56 -1.38
N TRP A 226 8.61 20.95 -1.83
CA TRP A 226 7.64 20.01 -2.39
C TRP A 226 6.94 20.57 -3.63
N LYS A 227 6.53 19.67 -4.52
CA LYS A 227 5.67 19.95 -5.67
C LYS A 227 4.69 18.81 -5.88
N ILE A 228 3.56 19.13 -6.51
CA ILE A 228 2.61 18.18 -7.04
C ILE A 228 2.60 18.34 -8.55
N TYR A 229 2.71 17.24 -9.28
CA TYR A 229 2.66 17.22 -10.74
C TYR A 229 1.44 16.41 -11.16
N GLY A 230 0.60 17.00 -11.99
CA GLY A 230 -0.61 16.36 -12.49
C GLY A 230 -0.87 16.67 -13.95
N ASP A 231 -1.57 15.78 -14.64
CA ASP A 231 -1.82 15.89 -16.08
C ASP A 231 -3.14 16.62 -16.43
N GLN A 232 -3.81 17.18 -15.44
CA GLN A 232 -5.03 17.96 -15.62
C GLN A 232 -4.73 19.45 -15.87
N TYR A 233 -5.56 20.08 -16.71
CA TYR A 233 -5.49 21.53 -16.92
C TYR A 233 -6.88 22.17 -16.72
N PRO A 234 -7.01 23.23 -15.89
CA PRO A 234 -5.95 23.81 -15.06
C PRO A 234 -5.36 22.77 -14.11
N PRO A 235 -4.11 22.96 -13.62
CA PRO A 235 -3.50 21.96 -12.77
C PRO A 235 -4.38 21.71 -11.54
N LEU A 236 -4.95 20.53 -11.51
CA LEU A 236 -5.76 20.00 -10.42
C LEU A 236 -5.01 18.82 -9.83
N SER A 237 -5.00 18.73 -8.52
CA SER A 237 -4.36 17.62 -7.81
C SER A 237 -5.23 17.21 -6.62
N TYR A 238 -5.08 16.00 -6.18
CA TYR A 238 -5.74 15.57 -4.95
C TYR A 238 -5.37 16.47 -3.77
N GLY A 239 -4.10 16.85 -3.65
CA GLY A 239 -3.66 17.77 -2.61
C GLY A 239 -4.41 19.12 -2.65
N SER A 240 -4.61 19.70 -3.84
CA SER A 240 -5.32 20.99 -3.99
C SER A 240 -6.85 20.86 -3.83
N LEU A 241 -7.41 19.69 -4.14
CA LEU A 241 -8.83 19.42 -3.89
C LEU A 241 -9.11 19.25 -2.40
N PHE A 242 -8.32 18.44 -1.73
CA PHE A 242 -8.57 18.10 -0.34
C PHE A 242 -8.20 19.21 0.63
N PHE A 243 -7.08 19.91 0.41
CA PHE A 243 -6.56 20.86 1.39
C PHE A 243 -6.55 22.30 0.88
N LYS A 244 -7.27 23.15 1.60
CA LYS A 244 -7.22 24.61 1.36
C LYS A 244 -5.79 25.14 1.41
N TYR A 245 -4.93 24.57 2.25
CA TYR A 245 -3.53 24.94 2.35
C TYR A 245 -2.81 24.85 1.00
N VAL A 246 -3.02 23.75 0.27
CA VAL A 246 -2.46 23.54 -1.08
C VAL A 246 -3.18 24.38 -2.11
N ALA A 247 -4.52 24.48 -2.05
CA ALA A 247 -5.32 25.29 -2.96
C ALA A 247 -4.89 26.76 -2.98
N ASP A 248 -4.55 27.31 -1.82
CA ASP A 248 -4.05 28.70 -1.70
C ASP A 248 -2.62 28.87 -2.27
N ARG A 249 -1.91 27.78 -2.61
CA ARG A 249 -0.50 27.75 -3.06
C ARG A 249 -0.31 27.11 -4.45
N VAL A 250 -1.38 26.80 -5.14
CA VAL A 250 -1.36 26.12 -6.46
C VAL A 250 -0.33 26.71 -7.41
N ALA A 251 -0.26 28.04 -7.51
CA ALA A 251 0.63 28.73 -8.44
C ALA A 251 2.13 28.40 -8.25
N ASN A 252 2.54 27.98 -7.05
CA ASN A 252 3.94 27.73 -6.71
C ASN A 252 4.26 26.25 -6.48
N HIS A 253 3.23 25.39 -6.37
CA HIS A 253 3.42 24.00 -5.96
C HIS A 253 2.74 22.97 -6.86
N VAL A 254 1.74 23.36 -7.67
CA VAL A 254 1.02 22.41 -8.54
C VAL A 254 1.35 22.71 -9.99
N PHE A 255 1.91 21.75 -10.69
CA PHE A 255 2.46 21.90 -12.03
C PHE A 255 1.93 20.80 -12.98
N PRO A 256 1.92 21.03 -14.30
CA PRO A 256 1.60 19.98 -15.25
C PRO A 256 2.71 18.92 -15.32
N MET A 257 2.38 17.70 -15.78
CA MET A 257 3.36 16.61 -15.95
C MET A 257 4.55 17.00 -16.85
N SER A 258 4.37 17.88 -17.82
CA SER A 258 5.48 18.41 -18.62
C SER A 258 6.58 19.07 -17.77
N GLN A 259 6.21 19.66 -16.64
CA GLN A 259 7.18 20.24 -15.69
C GLN A 259 7.91 19.15 -14.91
N TYR A 260 7.25 18.03 -14.55
CA TYR A 260 7.92 16.87 -13.94
C TYR A 260 9.06 16.36 -14.82
N TYR A 261 8.76 16.14 -16.10
CA TYR A 261 9.78 15.68 -17.05
C TYR A 261 10.92 16.68 -17.25
N ALA A 262 10.60 17.98 -17.27
CA ALA A 262 11.62 19.04 -17.37
C ALA A 262 12.49 19.12 -16.10
N ASP A 263 11.88 19.06 -14.91
CA ASP A 263 12.60 19.08 -13.63
C ASP A 263 13.47 17.83 -13.47
N ALA A 264 12.96 16.65 -13.79
CA ALA A 264 13.71 15.40 -13.78
C ALA A 264 14.92 15.46 -14.71
N ALA A 265 14.74 15.89 -15.97
CA ALA A 265 15.82 15.98 -16.94
C ALA A 265 16.90 17.01 -16.55
N ALA A 266 16.51 18.08 -15.85
CA ALA A 266 17.42 19.14 -15.40
C ALA A 266 18.06 18.86 -14.03
N GLY A 267 17.66 17.81 -13.29
CA GLY A 267 18.10 17.56 -11.93
C GLY A 267 17.52 18.55 -10.91
N ASN A 268 16.31 19.06 -11.17
CA ASN A 268 15.63 20.09 -10.36
C ASN A 268 14.39 19.54 -9.63
N LEU A 269 14.29 18.23 -9.41
CA LEU A 269 13.21 17.65 -8.62
C LEU A 269 13.22 18.24 -7.20
N PRO A 270 12.06 18.50 -6.58
CA PRO A 270 11.99 18.93 -5.18
C PRO A 270 12.40 17.79 -4.24
N ASN A 271 12.48 18.08 -2.93
CA ASN A 271 12.69 17.02 -1.94
C ASN A 271 11.56 16.01 -1.93
N VAL A 272 10.31 16.45 -2.10
CA VAL A 272 9.14 15.55 -2.23
C VAL A 272 8.29 15.94 -3.43
N ALA A 273 8.10 15.02 -4.34
CA ALA A 273 7.26 15.16 -5.52
C ALA A 273 6.08 14.19 -5.43
N PHE A 274 4.86 14.70 -5.39
CA PHE A 274 3.66 13.89 -5.60
C PHE A 274 3.33 13.93 -7.09
N VAL A 275 3.00 12.79 -7.66
CA VAL A 275 2.61 12.65 -9.07
C VAL A 275 1.20 12.08 -9.12
N ASP A 276 0.27 12.92 -9.59
CA ASP A 276 -1.12 12.53 -9.76
C ASP A 276 -1.36 12.14 -11.23
N PRO A 277 -1.99 10.98 -11.50
CA PRO A 277 -2.38 10.59 -12.85
C PRO A 277 -3.49 11.49 -13.39
N LYS A 278 -3.83 11.33 -14.66
CA LYS A 278 -4.98 11.99 -15.30
C LYS A 278 -6.26 11.27 -14.90
N LEU A 279 -7.09 12.00 -14.17
CA LEU A 279 -8.37 11.57 -13.62
C LEU A 279 -9.53 12.14 -14.41
N LEU A 280 -10.72 11.51 -14.33
CA LEU A 280 -11.99 12.03 -14.83
C LEU A 280 -11.94 12.42 -16.32
N ALA A 281 -11.16 11.70 -17.10
CA ALA A 281 -11.09 11.84 -18.56
C ALA A 281 -11.89 10.72 -19.24
N SER A 282 -11.84 10.64 -20.57
CA SER A 282 -12.42 9.49 -21.26
C SER A 282 -11.52 8.26 -21.09
N PRO A 283 -12.06 7.03 -21.07
CA PRO A 283 -11.34 5.79 -20.77
C PRO A 283 -10.06 5.52 -21.59
N GLY A 284 -9.98 6.03 -22.82
CA GLY A 284 -8.79 5.89 -23.66
C GLY A 284 -7.73 6.98 -23.45
N VAL A 285 -7.99 7.96 -22.57
CA VAL A 285 -7.11 9.11 -22.29
C VAL A 285 -6.70 9.17 -20.81
N GLU A 286 -7.53 8.64 -19.95
CA GLU A 286 -7.30 8.47 -18.52
C GLU A 286 -6.15 7.49 -18.31
N ASN A 287 -5.26 7.80 -17.36
CA ASN A 287 -4.04 7.00 -17.15
C ASN A 287 -3.82 6.62 -15.68
N ASP A 288 -4.89 6.68 -14.89
CA ASP A 288 -4.92 6.30 -13.48
C ASP A 288 -5.22 4.82 -13.22
N GLU A 289 -5.67 4.09 -14.27
CA GLU A 289 -6.08 2.67 -14.23
C GLU A 289 -7.43 2.40 -13.56
N HIS A 290 -8.14 3.45 -13.13
CA HIS A 290 -9.49 3.29 -12.63
C HIS A 290 -10.37 2.52 -13.65
N PRO A 291 -11.15 1.49 -13.27
CA PRO A 291 -12.17 0.94 -14.16
C PRO A 291 -13.12 2.07 -14.61
N ILE A 292 -13.36 2.20 -15.85
CA ILE A 292 -13.27 1.40 -17.06
C ILE A 292 -12.04 1.72 -17.95
N SER A 293 -11.04 2.42 -17.42
CA SER A 293 -9.88 2.87 -18.21
C SER A 293 -8.95 1.73 -18.63
N ASN A 294 -8.21 1.95 -19.71
CA ASN A 294 -7.28 0.94 -20.22
C ASN A 294 -6.03 0.83 -19.34
N VAL A 295 -5.81 -0.34 -18.73
CA VAL A 295 -4.70 -0.60 -17.81
C VAL A 295 -3.32 -0.42 -18.45
N GLN A 296 -3.17 -0.60 -19.77
CA GLN A 296 -1.89 -0.40 -20.45
C GLN A 296 -1.57 1.08 -20.66
N VAL A 297 -2.57 1.96 -20.71
CA VAL A 297 -2.37 3.42 -20.74
C VAL A 297 -1.80 3.88 -19.40
N GLY A 298 -2.32 3.39 -18.28
CA GLY A 298 -1.76 3.66 -16.96
C GLY A 298 -0.37 3.07 -16.77
N GLN A 299 -0.16 1.80 -17.16
CA GLN A 299 1.18 1.20 -17.16
C GLN A 299 2.20 2.06 -17.93
N LYS A 300 1.80 2.59 -19.09
CA LYS A 300 2.67 3.46 -19.88
C LYS A 300 3.01 4.76 -19.15
N PHE A 301 2.05 5.36 -18.49
CA PHE A 301 2.26 6.57 -17.68
C PHE A 301 3.26 6.30 -16.54
N VAL A 302 3.07 5.23 -15.77
CA VAL A 302 4.01 4.84 -14.70
C VAL A 302 5.41 4.57 -15.26
N ALA A 303 5.50 3.92 -16.43
CA ALA A 303 6.76 3.68 -17.11
C ALA A 303 7.47 4.98 -17.49
N ASP A 304 6.75 5.96 -18.01
CA ASP A 304 7.30 7.26 -18.39
C ASP A 304 7.82 8.04 -17.17
N VAL A 305 7.05 8.06 -16.07
CA VAL A 305 7.46 8.69 -14.81
C VAL A 305 8.71 8.02 -14.24
N THR A 306 8.72 6.70 -14.16
CA THR A 306 9.83 5.91 -13.63
C THR A 306 11.10 6.09 -14.47
N ASN A 307 10.99 6.00 -15.79
CA ASN A 307 12.12 6.15 -16.71
C ASN A 307 12.70 7.57 -16.65
N ALA A 308 11.85 8.60 -16.50
CA ALA A 308 12.31 9.98 -16.34
C ALA A 308 13.11 10.15 -15.04
N LEU A 309 12.67 9.55 -13.93
CA LEU A 309 13.41 9.56 -12.67
C LEU A 309 14.75 8.82 -12.79
N MET A 310 14.74 7.63 -13.38
CA MET A 310 15.96 6.83 -13.59
C MET A 310 16.99 7.54 -14.49
N ALA A 311 16.53 8.32 -15.46
CA ALA A 311 17.39 9.12 -16.35
C ALA A 311 17.83 10.46 -15.73
N SER A 312 17.27 10.84 -14.57
CA SER A 312 17.54 12.14 -13.94
C SER A 312 18.92 12.21 -13.31
N PRO A 313 19.60 13.37 -13.34
CA PRO A 313 20.78 13.64 -12.51
C PRO A 313 20.51 13.45 -11.00
N ASN A 314 19.26 13.56 -10.55
CA ASN A 314 18.86 13.30 -9.17
C ASN A 314 18.81 11.81 -8.81
N TRP A 315 18.88 10.87 -9.78
CA TRP A 315 18.72 9.43 -9.54
C TRP A 315 19.53 8.93 -8.35
N GLY A 316 20.80 9.29 -8.26
CA GLY A 316 21.73 8.81 -7.23
C GLY A 316 21.29 9.07 -5.78
N THR A 317 20.34 9.98 -5.55
CA THR A 317 19.78 10.31 -4.22
C THR A 317 18.25 10.28 -4.20
N SER A 318 17.64 9.50 -5.09
CA SER A 318 16.18 9.42 -5.21
C SER A 318 15.60 8.11 -4.69
N ALA A 319 14.35 8.18 -4.21
CA ALA A 319 13.47 7.05 -4.01
C ALA A 319 12.09 7.37 -4.57
N MET A 320 11.49 6.43 -5.30
CA MET A 320 10.11 6.51 -5.74
C MET A 320 9.31 5.41 -5.06
N PHE A 321 8.17 5.77 -4.49
CA PHE A 321 7.13 4.86 -4.03
C PHE A 321 6.01 4.87 -5.06
N PHE A 322 5.76 3.71 -5.65
CA PHE A 322 4.68 3.49 -6.59
C PHE A 322 3.64 2.57 -5.95
N THR A 323 2.39 2.97 -5.88
CA THR A 323 1.30 2.20 -5.27
C THR A 323 -0.07 2.57 -5.87
N TYR A 324 -1.12 1.97 -5.33
CA TYR A 324 -2.52 2.21 -5.63
C TYR A 324 -3.25 2.68 -4.37
N ASP A 325 -4.32 3.45 -4.51
CA ASP A 325 -5.07 4.01 -3.39
C ASP A 325 -5.92 2.96 -2.66
N GLU A 326 -6.60 2.09 -3.41
CA GLU A 326 -7.37 0.97 -2.88
C GLU A 326 -7.59 -0.09 -3.99
N HIS A 327 -8.27 -1.19 -3.67
CA HIS A 327 -8.33 -2.39 -4.52
C HIS A 327 -9.36 -2.33 -5.66
N GLY A 328 -10.26 -1.32 -5.69
CA GLY A 328 -11.26 -1.14 -6.74
C GLY A 328 -12.32 -2.24 -6.83
N GLY A 329 -12.60 -2.96 -5.76
CA GLY A 329 -13.51 -4.11 -5.78
C GLY A 329 -12.92 -5.39 -6.40
N PHE A 330 -11.64 -5.38 -6.80
CA PHE A 330 -10.95 -6.57 -7.30
C PHE A 330 -10.51 -7.48 -6.16
N TYR A 331 -10.59 -8.78 -6.41
CA TYR A 331 -10.26 -9.83 -5.46
C TYR A 331 -8.83 -9.74 -4.94
N ASP A 332 -8.70 -9.99 -3.67
CA ASP A 332 -7.47 -10.31 -2.97
C ASP A 332 -7.76 -11.36 -1.90
N HIS A 333 -6.85 -12.31 -1.72
CA HIS A 333 -7.10 -13.42 -0.80
C HIS A 333 -6.65 -13.15 0.63
N VAL A 334 -5.86 -12.12 0.88
CA VAL A 334 -5.29 -11.84 2.21
C VAL A 334 -6.22 -10.95 3.03
N SER A 335 -6.65 -11.48 4.15
CA SER A 335 -7.49 -10.71 5.08
C SER A 335 -6.73 -9.50 5.64
N PRO A 336 -7.32 -8.30 5.57
CA PRO A 336 -6.73 -7.10 6.17
C PRO A 336 -6.50 -7.26 7.67
N PRO A 337 -5.30 -6.98 8.18
CA PRO A 337 -5.01 -7.05 9.61
C PRO A 337 -5.58 -5.85 10.37
N ALA A 338 -5.59 -5.96 11.71
CA ALA A 338 -5.93 -4.85 12.59
C ALA A 338 -4.93 -3.70 12.42
N ALA A 339 -5.43 -2.47 12.52
CA ALA A 339 -4.66 -1.25 12.34
C ALA A 339 -4.82 -0.30 13.55
N PRO A 340 -3.80 0.49 13.90
CA PRO A 340 -3.97 1.56 14.87
C PRO A 340 -5.05 2.55 14.45
N LEU A 341 -5.94 2.95 15.34
CA LEU A 341 -6.86 4.06 15.04
C LEU A 341 -6.07 5.33 14.74
N PRO A 342 -6.40 6.07 13.66
CA PRO A 342 -5.64 7.26 13.28
C PRO A 342 -5.76 8.39 14.31
N ASP A 343 -6.97 8.59 14.81
CA ASP A 343 -7.36 9.65 15.73
C ASP A 343 -8.62 9.23 16.51
N ASN A 344 -9.30 10.19 17.14
CA ASN A 344 -10.55 9.99 17.86
C ASN A 344 -11.80 10.33 17.04
N VAL A 345 -11.67 10.53 15.72
CA VAL A 345 -12.78 10.84 14.84
C VAL A 345 -13.36 9.54 14.29
N PRO A 346 -14.60 9.17 14.63
CA PRO A 346 -15.22 7.96 14.12
C PRO A 346 -15.61 8.12 12.66
N PRO A 347 -15.86 7.00 11.94
CA PRO A 347 -16.46 7.05 10.60
C PRO A 347 -17.79 7.83 10.61
N MET A 348 -17.98 8.67 9.61
CA MET A 348 -19.22 9.44 9.39
C MET A 348 -20.27 8.54 8.73
N LEU A 349 -20.88 7.67 9.54
CA LEU A 349 -21.87 6.69 9.09
C LEU A 349 -23.24 7.35 8.83
N GLU A 350 -23.91 6.89 7.79
CA GLU A 350 -25.30 7.19 7.50
C GLU A 350 -26.20 5.96 7.75
N PRO A 351 -27.53 6.13 7.82
CA PRO A 351 -28.45 5.00 7.93
C PRO A 351 -28.26 4.00 6.79
N GLY A 352 -27.96 2.76 7.12
CA GLY A 352 -27.68 1.68 6.14
C GLY A 352 -26.20 1.38 5.94
N ASP A 353 -25.31 2.18 6.52
CA ASP A 353 -23.88 1.85 6.50
C ASP A 353 -23.52 0.72 7.43
N THR A 354 -22.56 -0.06 7.02
CA THR A 354 -21.92 -1.06 7.88
C THR A 354 -21.31 -0.38 9.10
N VAL A 355 -21.67 -0.86 10.29
CA VAL A 355 -21.14 -0.35 11.53
C VAL A 355 -19.75 -0.93 11.77
N ALA A 356 -18.72 -0.14 11.49
CA ALA A 356 -17.32 -0.49 11.67
C ALA A 356 -16.51 0.74 12.10
N ALA A 357 -15.23 0.57 12.39
CA ALA A 357 -14.29 1.62 12.76
C ALA A 357 -13.08 1.61 11.80
N PHE A 358 -12.16 2.57 11.96
CA PHE A 358 -10.89 2.59 11.23
C PHE A 358 -9.80 1.76 11.94
N ASP A 359 -10.17 0.60 12.48
CA ASP A 359 -9.33 -0.29 13.28
C ASP A 359 -8.78 -1.49 12.49
N HIS A 360 -9.01 -1.53 11.19
CA HIS A 360 -8.42 -2.46 10.23
C HIS A 360 -7.89 -1.69 9.03
N TYR A 361 -6.85 -2.25 8.40
CA TYR A 361 -6.42 -1.82 7.07
C TYR A 361 -7.48 -2.20 6.02
N GLY A 362 -7.36 -1.64 4.83
CA GLY A 362 -8.14 -2.08 3.67
C GLY A 362 -7.51 -3.30 2.98
N VAL A 363 -8.00 -3.63 1.80
CA VAL A 363 -7.48 -4.74 0.99
C VAL A 363 -6.07 -4.42 0.47
N ARG A 364 -5.24 -5.46 0.23
CA ARG A 364 -3.88 -5.27 -0.29
C ARG A 364 -3.90 -4.60 -1.65
N VAL A 365 -2.91 -3.73 -1.85
CA VAL A 365 -2.63 -3.08 -3.12
C VAL A 365 -1.16 -3.25 -3.50
N PRO A 366 -0.79 -3.20 -4.80
CA PRO A 366 0.59 -3.29 -5.21
C PRO A 366 1.43 -2.12 -4.67
N VAL A 367 2.69 -2.38 -4.31
CA VAL A 367 3.67 -1.34 -3.98
C VAL A 367 5.05 -1.72 -4.50
N ALA A 368 5.79 -0.75 -5.01
CA ALA A 368 7.21 -0.89 -5.36
C ALA A 368 8.02 0.28 -4.82
N VAL A 369 9.24 -0.01 -4.39
CA VAL A 369 10.26 0.99 -4.06
C VAL A 369 11.32 0.99 -5.14
N ILE A 370 11.39 2.08 -5.89
CA ILE A 370 12.32 2.27 -7.01
C ILE A 370 13.39 3.28 -6.59
N SER A 371 14.64 2.81 -6.42
CA SER A 371 15.74 3.62 -5.89
C SER A 371 17.08 2.98 -6.26
N PRO A 372 18.18 3.76 -6.35
CA PRO A 372 19.52 3.19 -6.37
C PRO A 372 19.79 2.26 -5.19
N TYR A 373 19.13 2.51 -4.07
CA TYR A 373 19.29 1.79 -2.80
C TYR A 373 18.20 0.77 -2.54
N ALA A 374 17.24 0.56 -3.42
CA ALA A 374 16.28 -0.52 -3.29
C ALA A 374 17.01 -1.86 -3.29
N LYS A 375 16.59 -2.79 -2.42
CA LYS A 375 17.12 -4.15 -2.45
C LYS A 375 16.69 -4.84 -3.74
N PRO A 376 17.65 -5.40 -4.50
CA PRO A 376 17.30 -6.11 -5.73
C PRO A 376 16.45 -7.34 -5.44
N HIS A 377 15.40 -7.52 -6.24
CA HIS A 377 14.59 -8.74 -6.23
C HIS A 377 14.12 -9.11 -4.80
N HIS A 378 13.69 -8.13 -4.06
CA HIS A 378 13.32 -8.29 -2.65
C HIS A 378 11.81 -8.17 -2.45
N VAL A 379 11.25 -9.05 -1.64
CA VAL A 379 9.88 -8.96 -1.14
C VAL A 379 9.92 -8.69 0.35
N SER A 380 9.34 -7.57 0.78
CA SER A 380 9.03 -7.33 2.18
C SER A 380 7.75 -8.08 2.58
N HIS A 381 7.70 -8.55 3.82
CA HIS A 381 6.52 -9.16 4.44
C HIS A 381 6.08 -8.36 5.68
N VAL A 382 6.58 -7.12 5.81
CA VAL A 382 6.17 -6.19 6.87
C VAL A 382 4.80 -5.64 6.54
N ILE A 383 3.95 -5.50 7.53
CA ILE A 383 2.63 -4.88 7.34
C ILE A 383 2.83 -3.38 7.17
N ASP A 384 2.55 -2.88 5.96
CA ASP A 384 2.65 -1.49 5.56
C ASP A 384 1.33 -1.00 4.97
N ASP A 385 1.16 0.32 4.95
CA ASP A 385 0.03 1.01 4.31
C ASP A 385 0.47 2.38 3.77
N HIS A 386 -0.47 3.19 3.28
CA HIS A 386 -0.15 4.53 2.77
C HIS A 386 0.53 5.42 3.80
N THR A 387 0.24 5.20 5.09
CA THR A 387 0.90 5.95 6.17
C THR A 387 2.35 5.52 6.38
N SER A 388 2.78 4.37 5.85
CA SER A 388 4.18 3.96 5.81
C SER A 388 5.00 4.84 4.85
N ILE A 389 4.43 5.23 3.70
CA ILE A 389 5.07 6.21 2.79
C ILE A 389 5.11 7.59 3.46
N LEU A 390 4.03 8.02 4.08
CA LEU A 390 3.98 9.25 4.86
C LEU A 390 5.05 9.23 5.95
N ARG A 391 5.15 8.12 6.69
CA ARG A 391 6.17 7.91 7.74
C ARG A 391 7.59 7.93 7.20
N PHE A 392 7.85 7.41 5.99
CA PHE A 392 9.16 7.50 5.36
C PHE A 392 9.56 8.96 5.09
N ILE A 393 8.64 9.79 4.60
CA ILE A 393 8.87 11.23 4.38
C ILE A 393 9.19 11.92 5.71
N GLU A 394 8.36 11.70 6.73
CA GLU A 394 8.55 12.23 8.07
C GLU A 394 9.90 11.81 8.67
N TYR A 395 10.20 10.51 8.59
CA TYR A 395 11.43 9.94 9.09
C TYR A 395 12.66 10.56 8.38
N ARG A 396 12.63 10.62 7.03
CA ARG A 396 13.76 11.15 6.25
C ARG A 396 14.06 12.60 6.56
N PHE A 397 13.05 13.43 6.73
CA PHE A 397 13.21 14.87 6.93
C PHE A 397 13.09 15.32 8.39
N GLY A 398 12.91 14.37 9.32
CA GLY A 398 12.80 14.67 10.75
C GLY A 398 11.53 15.46 11.10
N LEU A 399 10.44 15.24 10.36
CA LEU A 399 9.15 15.86 10.59
C LEU A 399 8.39 15.10 11.70
N PRO A 400 7.53 15.77 12.49
CA PRO A 400 6.67 15.07 13.44
C PRO A 400 5.57 14.31 12.71
N SER A 401 5.05 13.25 13.34
CA SER A 401 3.86 12.56 12.86
C SER A 401 2.62 13.43 12.97
N LEU A 402 1.66 13.21 12.05
CA LEU A 402 0.38 13.91 12.00
C LEU A 402 -0.67 13.27 12.91
N THR A 403 -0.68 11.93 12.97
CA THR A 403 -1.69 11.14 13.67
C THR A 403 -1.06 9.96 14.41
N ASN A 404 -1.90 9.17 15.07
CA ASN A 404 -1.44 7.92 15.68
C ASN A 404 -1.20 6.81 14.62
N ARG A 405 -1.80 6.88 13.43
CA ARG A 405 -1.63 5.87 12.38
C ARG A 405 -0.19 5.92 11.83
N ASP A 406 0.23 7.07 11.33
CA ASP A 406 1.57 7.29 10.79
C ASP A 406 2.67 7.23 11.87
N ALA A 407 2.38 7.63 13.12
CA ALA A 407 3.30 7.47 14.25
C ALA A 407 3.67 6.01 14.55
N ASN A 408 2.77 5.06 14.24
CA ASN A 408 2.96 3.63 14.44
C ASN A 408 3.25 2.85 13.14
N ALA A 409 3.27 3.52 11.99
CA ALA A 409 3.59 2.90 10.72
C ALA A 409 5.09 2.59 10.60
N ASP A 410 5.43 1.48 9.94
CA ASP A 410 6.81 1.19 9.56
C ASP A 410 7.25 2.12 8.43
N PRO A 411 8.44 2.72 8.49
CA PRO A 411 8.94 3.58 7.42
C PRO A 411 9.54 2.81 6.23
N MET A 412 9.22 1.54 6.02
CA MET A 412 9.62 0.69 4.89
C MET A 412 11.15 0.61 4.67
N LEU A 413 11.95 0.76 5.73
CA LEU A 413 13.41 0.78 5.60
C LEU A 413 14.00 -0.59 5.26
N ASP A 414 13.28 -1.67 5.52
CA ASP A 414 13.65 -3.04 5.17
C ASP A 414 13.71 -3.27 3.65
N MET A 415 13.04 -2.44 2.85
CA MET A 415 13.08 -2.48 1.38
C MET A 415 14.36 -1.86 0.79
N PHE A 416 15.22 -1.25 1.62
CA PHE A 416 16.45 -0.56 1.19
C PHE A 416 17.71 -1.21 1.71
N ASP A 417 18.81 -1.08 0.96
CA ASP A 417 20.18 -1.23 1.42
C ASP A 417 20.93 0.09 1.19
N PHE A 418 20.92 0.95 2.19
CA PHE A 418 21.59 2.25 2.13
C PHE A 418 23.12 2.17 2.17
N THR A 419 23.68 1.00 2.33
CA THR A 419 25.13 0.76 2.32
C THR A 419 25.66 0.37 0.95
N ASN A 420 24.77 -0.12 0.08
CA ASN A 420 25.10 -0.57 -1.25
C ASN A 420 24.04 -0.09 -2.26
N ALA A 421 24.41 0.83 -3.13
CA ALA A 421 23.55 1.29 -4.22
C ALA A 421 23.56 0.27 -5.38
N ALA A 422 22.79 -0.80 -5.24
CA ALA A 422 22.73 -1.89 -6.22
C ALA A 422 22.33 -1.40 -7.61
N PHE A 423 21.55 -0.33 -7.69
CA PHE A 423 21.10 0.31 -8.91
C PHE A 423 21.71 1.71 -9.12
N ALA A 424 22.98 1.92 -8.71
CA ALA A 424 23.70 3.17 -9.01
C ALA A 424 23.68 3.48 -10.52
N THR A 425 23.75 2.45 -11.37
CA THR A 425 23.38 2.53 -12.78
C THR A 425 21.95 2.01 -12.91
N PRO A 426 21.01 2.82 -13.42
CA PRO A 426 19.61 2.38 -13.58
C PRO A 426 19.50 1.10 -14.41
N PRO A 427 18.67 0.14 -14.02
CA PRO A 427 18.41 -1.06 -14.80
C PRO A 427 17.58 -0.76 -16.05
N THR A 428 17.64 -1.64 -17.04
CA THR A 428 16.72 -1.60 -18.17
C THR A 428 15.49 -2.43 -17.82
N LEU A 429 14.31 -1.80 -17.85
CA LEU A 429 13.03 -2.46 -17.65
C LEU A 429 12.38 -2.83 -18.97
N ALA A 430 11.43 -3.76 -18.96
CA ALA A 430 10.63 -4.08 -20.13
C ALA A 430 9.86 -2.84 -20.63
N THR A 431 9.62 -2.78 -21.93
CA THR A 431 8.86 -1.67 -22.52
C THR A 431 7.37 -1.79 -22.17
N ALA A 432 6.77 -0.71 -21.69
CA ALA A 432 5.31 -0.61 -21.59
C ALA A 432 4.72 -0.45 -22.99
N VAL A 433 3.88 -1.39 -23.39
CA VAL A 433 3.22 -1.42 -24.70
C VAL A 433 1.74 -1.19 -24.52
N ILE A 434 1.13 -0.42 -25.42
CA ILE A 434 -0.32 -0.26 -25.52
C ILE A 434 -0.77 -1.01 -26.78
N ASP A 435 -1.61 -2.03 -26.64
CA ASP A 435 -2.24 -2.69 -27.79
C ASP A 435 -3.33 -1.78 -28.37
N PRO A 436 -3.16 -1.29 -29.61
CA PRO A 436 -4.12 -0.37 -30.22
C PRO A 436 -5.49 -1.01 -30.46
N ASN A 437 -5.57 -2.33 -30.61
CA ASN A 437 -6.86 -3.02 -30.80
C ASN A 437 -7.64 -3.08 -29.48
N GLN A 438 -6.93 -3.37 -28.37
CA GLN A 438 -7.53 -3.35 -27.05
C GLN A 438 -7.96 -1.94 -26.63
N LEU A 439 -7.13 -0.93 -26.94
CA LEU A 439 -7.48 0.46 -26.69
C LEU A 439 -8.73 0.90 -27.48
N ALA A 440 -8.82 0.51 -28.75
CA ALA A 440 -9.97 0.81 -29.59
C ALA A 440 -11.28 0.08 -29.16
N ALA A 441 -11.14 -1.00 -28.39
CA ALA A 441 -12.28 -1.76 -27.86
C ALA A 441 -12.81 -1.22 -26.53
N CYS A 442 -12.12 -0.24 -25.89
CA CYS A 442 -12.60 0.37 -24.66
C CYS A 442 -13.92 1.12 -24.88
N PRO A 443 -14.84 1.09 -23.90
CA PRO A 443 -16.05 1.90 -23.95
C PRO A 443 -15.66 3.38 -24.04
N GLY A 444 -16.29 4.10 -24.99
CA GLY A 444 -16.03 5.51 -25.27
C GLY A 444 -16.85 6.46 -24.39
#